data_7490f21fc8ce21c88c38b6574a706af5
#
_entry.id   7490f21fc8ce21c88c38b6574a706af5
#
_cell.length_a   1.000
_cell.length_b   1.000
_cell.length_c   1.000
_cell.angle_alpha   90.00
_cell.angle_beta   90.00
_cell.angle_gamma   90.00
#
_symmetry.space_group_name_H-M   'P 1'
#
loop_
_entity.id
_entity.type
_entity.pdbx_description
1 polymer ?
#
loop_
_entity_poly.entity_id
_entity_poly.type
_entity_poly.pdbx_seq_one_letter_code
_entity_poly.pdbx_strand_id
1 'polypeptide(L)'
;MPEQLQSIYYFSCFAIFIMAPFLSYLWFTFIKYWVSPSKKEIFHRSIFSGLPILLNFFLVVTSMNNGNVFYIDSENIYHRGPLFLLTVLISYTYLFLGCFWVISNKKKILKGELLPFLTFGFFPLLGGMIQVLFYKILLIWSSAAFSLVIVYIFLQKRMVHLDYLTGAWTRESFFGYFHQRYEENHVEVPMIFVDIDNLKTINDEFGHIEGDFAIKKAVHIIKNSLRKTDIITRYGGDEFLITLDIEKAKDVERILERINRSFEKYNRYSNKKYELSVTFGHGTYSKNYETLEKFISVIDNKMYENKRIKKVVFE
;
A
#
# COMPACT_ATOMS: atom_id res chain seq x y z
N MET A 1 17.71 4.97 46.14
CA MET A 1 16.79 5.60 45.18
C MET A 1 15.47 5.86 45.92
N PRO A 2 14.78 6.99 45.74
CA PRO A 2 13.46 7.19 46.33
C PRO A 2 12.50 6.06 45.90
N GLU A 3 11.62 5.59 46.78
CA GLU A 3 10.65 4.51 46.51
C GLU A 3 9.84 4.72 45.21
N GLN A 4 9.50 5.98 44.93
CA GLN A 4 8.80 6.34 43.68
C GLN A 4 9.61 6.02 42.42
N LEU A 5 10.92 6.22 42.43
CA LEU A 5 11.80 5.91 41.28
C LEU A 5 11.97 4.39 41.08
N GLN A 6 11.99 3.62 42.16
CA GLN A 6 12.04 2.17 42.11
C GLN A 6 10.76 1.60 41.48
N SER A 7 9.59 2.12 41.86
CA SER A 7 8.31 1.72 41.27
C SER A 7 8.24 2.04 39.77
N ILE A 8 8.72 3.20 39.36
CA ILE A 8 8.79 3.57 37.92
C ILE A 8 9.71 2.61 37.16
N TYR A 9 10.85 2.23 37.75
CA TYR A 9 11.80 1.32 37.11
C TYR A 9 11.19 -0.09 36.94
N TYR A 10 10.53 -0.61 37.97
CA TYR A 10 9.78 -1.86 37.89
C TYR A 10 8.71 -1.85 36.81
N PHE A 11 7.89 -0.78 36.77
CA PHE A 11 6.86 -0.62 35.78
C PHE A 11 7.43 -0.54 34.35
N SER A 12 8.55 0.14 34.17
CA SER A 12 9.23 0.24 32.88
C SER A 12 9.72 -1.14 32.39
N CYS A 13 10.35 -1.92 33.27
CA CYS A 13 10.77 -3.30 32.94
C CYS A 13 9.56 -4.19 32.60
N PHE A 14 8.49 -4.11 33.39
CA PHE A 14 7.23 -4.82 33.18
C PHE A 14 6.65 -4.51 31.78
N ALA A 15 6.54 -3.21 31.46
CA ALA A 15 6.03 -2.76 30.17
C ALA A 15 6.89 -3.27 28.99
N ILE A 16 8.21 -3.20 29.12
CA ILE A 16 9.15 -3.68 28.10
C ILE A 16 8.96 -5.16 27.80
N PHE A 17 8.85 -6.02 28.82
CA PHE A 17 8.69 -7.47 28.64
C PHE A 17 7.31 -7.89 28.11
N ILE A 18 6.27 -7.10 28.34
CA ILE A 18 4.97 -7.33 27.73
C ILE A 18 4.94 -6.84 26.29
N MET A 19 5.47 -5.63 26.03
CA MET A 19 5.36 -5.01 24.71
C MET A 19 6.23 -5.66 23.65
N ALA A 20 7.40 -6.19 24.00
CA ALA A 20 8.31 -6.76 23.00
C ALA A 20 7.72 -7.95 22.22
N PRO A 21 7.17 -9.03 22.86
CA PRO A 21 6.51 -10.10 22.14
C PRO A 21 5.23 -9.67 21.45
N PHE A 22 4.50 -8.71 22.04
CA PHE A 22 3.26 -8.18 21.46
C PHE A 22 3.51 -7.45 20.13
N LEU A 23 4.53 -6.61 20.03
CA LEU A 23 4.92 -5.95 18.79
C LEU A 23 5.34 -6.95 17.71
N SER A 24 6.11 -7.98 18.09
CA SER A 24 6.52 -9.05 17.18
C SER A 24 5.31 -9.83 16.64
N TYR A 25 4.32 -10.11 17.48
CA TYR A 25 3.05 -10.74 17.10
C TYR A 25 2.22 -9.86 16.17
N LEU A 26 2.10 -8.54 16.48
CA LEU A 26 1.37 -7.60 15.64
C LEU A 26 1.98 -7.53 14.25
N TRP A 27 3.31 -7.46 14.15
CA TRP A 27 4.00 -7.47 12.86
C TRP A 27 3.74 -8.78 12.09
N PHE A 28 3.86 -9.94 12.73
CA PHE A 28 3.56 -11.24 12.12
C PHE A 28 2.12 -11.29 11.59
N THR A 29 1.14 -10.82 12.38
CA THR A 29 -0.26 -10.77 11.99
C THR A 29 -0.49 -9.81 10.83
N PHE A 30 0.14 -8.64 10.85
CA PHE A 30 0.10 -7.65 9.78
C PHE A 30 0.62 -8.24 8.45
N ILE A 31 1.77 -8.90 8.46
CA ILE A 31 2.34 -9.55 7.27
C ILE A 31 1.42 -10.64 6.72
N LYS A 32 0.83 -11.47 7.58
CA LYS A 32 -0.14 -12.50 7.16
C LYS A 32 -1.34 -11.87 6.46
N TYR A 33 -1.89 -10.81 7.04
CA TYR A 33 -3.02 -10.07 6.45
C TYR A 33 -2.65 -9.41 5.12
N TRP A 34 -1.46 -8.82 5.02
CA TRP A 34 -0.98 -8.17 3.81
C TRP A 34 -0.84 -9.12 2.64
N VAL A 35 -0.27 -10.29 2.88
CA VAL A 35 0.01 -11.29 1.83
C VAL A 35 -1.23 -12.10 1.44
N SER A 36 -2.18 -12.31 2.34
CA SER A 36 -3.36 -13.15 2.11
C SER A 36 -4.61 -12.51 2.74
N PRO A 37 -5.29 -11.58 2.05
CA PRO A 37 -6.40 -10.82 2.64
C PRO A 37 -7.73 -11.57 2.78
N SER A 38 -7.77 -12.91 2.69
CA SER A 38 -9.00 -13.67 2.91
C SER A 38 -9.41 -13.65 4.39
N LYS A 39 -10.44 -12.86 4.70
CA LYS A 39 -10.88 -12.52 6.06
C LYS A 39 -11.30 -13.70 6.96
N LYS A 40 -11.80 -14.80 6.42
CA LYS A 40 -12.36 -15.91 7.21
C LYS A 40 -11.31 -16.86 7.81
N GLU A 41 -10.24 -17.16 7.09
CA GLU A 41 -9.21 -18.08 7.57
C GLU A 41 -8.25 -17.43 8.58
N ILE A 42 -8.07 -16.11 8.51
CA ILE A 42 -7.13 -15.39 9.37
C ILE A 42 -7.64 -15.33 10.79
N PHE A 43 -8.95 -15.13 11.01
CA PHE A 43 -9.50 -14.95 12.34
C PHE A 43 -9.37 -16.20 13.24
N HIS A 44 -9.73 -17.39 12.75
CA HIS A 44 -9.64 -18.63 13.53
C HIS A 44 -8.19 -19.06 13.81
N ARG A 45 -7.29 -18.93 12.83
CA ARG A 45 -5.86 -19.23 13.03
C ARG A 45 -5.12 -18.18 13.87
N SER A 46 -5.64 -16.95 13.96
CA SER A 46 -5.05 -15.87 14.75
C SER A 46 -5.22 -16.11 16.26
N ILE A 47 -6.33 -16.69 16.70
CA ILE A 47 -6.57 -17.00 18.13
C ILE A 47 -5.49 -17.96 18.67
N PHE A 48 -5.21 -19.06 17.97
CA PHE A 48 -4.16 -19.99 18.38
C PHE A 48 -2.76 -19.37 18.34
N SER A 49 -2.49 -18.48 17.39
CA SER A 49 -1.21 -17.78 17.32
C SER A 49 -1.02 -16.76 18.44
N GLY A 50 -2.08 -16.37 19.17
CA GLY A 50 -2.00 -15.47 20.33
C GLY A 50 -1.68 -16.16 21.67
N LEU A 51 -1.77 -17.50 21.75
CA LEU A 51 -1.52 -18.24 23.00
C LEU A 51 -0.14 -17.97 23.62
N PRO A 52 0.98 -17.92 22.87
CA PRO A 52 2.28 -17.57 23.44
C PRO A 52 2.33 -16.16 24.05
N ILE A 53 1.54 -15.21 23.54
CA ILE A 53 1.44 -13.85 24.12
C ILE A 53 0.75 -13.90 25.48
N LEU A 54 -0.32 -14.68 25.61
CA LEU A 54 -0.99 -14.89 26.90
C LEU A 54 -0.07 -15.57 27.90
N LEU A 55 0.70 -16.56 27.47
CA LEU A 55 1.72 -17.21 28.30
C LEU A 55 2.76 -16.19 28.76
N ASN A 56 3.30 -15.38 27.84
CA ASN A 56 4.26 -14.33 28.17
C ASN A 56 3.69 -13.33 29.19
N PHE A 57 2.45 -12.87 28.97
CA PHE A 57 1.78 -11.96 29.91
C PHE A 57 1.71 -12.56 31.32
N PHE A 58 1.29 -13.81 31.44
CA PHE A 58 1.23 -14.51 32.72
C PHE A 58 2.61 -14.65 33.38
N LEU A 59 3.65 -15.02 32.63
CA LEU A 59 5.02 -15.12 33.12
C LEU A 59 5.56 -13.79 33.66
N VAL A 60 5.27 -12.68 32.96
CA VAL A 60 5.74 -11.35 33.34
C VAL A 60 4.99 -10.85 34.56
N VAL A 61 3.65 -11.07 34.64
CA VAL A 61 2.85 -10.71 35.82
C VAL A 61 3.30 -11.45 37.05
N THR A 62 3.50 -12.76 36.95
CA THR A 62 3.98 -13.59 38.10
C THR A 62 5.41 -13.24 38.50
N SER A 63 6.23 -12.75 37.57
CA SER A 63 7.61 -12.33 37.83
C SER A 63 7.69 -11.13 38.80
N MET A 64 6.66 -10.32 38.92
CA MET A 64 6.64 -9.24 39.91
C MET A 64 6.80 -9.75 41.34
N ASN A 65 6.33 -10.99 41.62
CA ASN A 65 6.39 -11.59 42.95
C ASN A 65 7.55 -12.58 43.10
N ASN A 66 7.91 -13.30 42.04
CA ASN A 66 8.86 -14.42 42.12
C ASN A 66 10.19 -14.21 41.40
N GLY A 67 10.33 -13.05 40.65
CA GLY A 67 11.56 -12.71 39.93
C GLY A 67 11.93 -13.64 38.76
N ASN A 68 11.00 -14.48 38.28
CA ASN A 68 11.30 -15.52 37.30
C ASN A 68 11.73 -14.97 35.91
N VAL A 69 11.21 -13.83 35.47
CA VAL A 69 11.60 -13.19 34.21
C VAL A 69 12.67 -12.11 34.45
N PHE A 70 12.45 -11.30 35.45
CA PHE A 70 13.38 -10.25 35.88
C PHE A 70 13.14 -9.92 37.37
N TYR A 71 14.18 -9.39 38.01
CA TYR A 71 14.05 -8.81 39.33
C TYR A 71 15.03 -7.62 39.49
N ILE A 72 14.74 -6.76 40.44
CA ILE A 72 15.57 -5.63 40.81
C ILE A 72 16.00 -5.88 42.24
N ASP A 73 17.32 -5.87 42.49
CA ASP A 73 17.87 -6.09 43.82
C ASP A 73 17.76 -4.85 44.73
N SER A 74 18.23 -5.01 45.97
CA SER A 74 18.25 -3.93 46.97
C SER A 74 19.13 -2.72 46.61
N GLU A 75 20.08 -2.93 45.66
CA GLU A 75 20.93 -1.86 45.15
C GLU A 75 20.32 -1.18 43.90
N ASN A 76 19.09 -1.53 43.54
CA ASN A 76 18.36 -1.09 42.36
C ASN A 76 19.04 -1.51 41.02
N ILE A 77 19.72 -2.65 41.01
CA ILE A 77 20.31 -3.21 39.80
C ILE A 77 19.34 -4.24 39.22
N TYR A 78 19.14 -4.15 37.91
CA TYR A 78 18.33 -5.10 37.14
C TYR A 78 19.07 -6.42 36.95
N HIS A 79 18.38 -7.52 37.19
CA HIS A 79 18.85 -8.88 36.93
C HIS A 79 17.87 -9.66 36.06
N ARG A 80 18.38 -10.57 35.23
CA ARG A 80 17.59 -11.50 34.44
C ARG A 80 17.20 -12.71 35.30
N GLY A 81 15.91 -13.05 35.30
CA GLY A 81 15.43 -14.27 35.94
C GLY A 81 15.65 -15.53 35.08
N PRO A 82 15.40 -16.72 35.66
CA PRO A 82 15.62 -18.00 34.97
C PRO A 82 14.76 -18.18 33.71
N LEU A 83 13.57 -17.57 33.63
CA LEU A 83 12.67 -17.68 32.51
C LEU A 83 12.81 -16.51 31.51
N PHE A 84 13.80 -15.63 31.67
CA PHE A 84 14.09 -14.52 30.75
C PHE A 84 14.20 -14.98 29.28
N LEU A 85 14.96 -16.08 29.05
CA LEU A 85 15.15 -16.61 27.70
C LEU A 85 13.85 -17.10 27.05
N LEU A 86 12.87 -17.56 27.84
CA LEU A 86 11.58 -17.98 27.31
C LEU A 86 10.79 -16.81 26.70
N THR A 87 10.79 -15.65 27.36
CA THR A 87 10.14 -14.43 26.84
C THR A 87 10.83 -13.94 25.56
N VAL A 88 12.16 -14.03 25.51
CA VAL A 88 12.96 -13.71 24.30
C VAL A 88 12.60 -14.68 23.17
N LEU A 89 12.54 -15.98 23.43
CA LEU A 89 12.18 -17.00 22.43
C LEU A 89 10.78 -16.78 21.86
N ILE A 90 9.81 -16.37 22.66
CA ILE A 90 8.45 -16.05 22.18
C ILE A 90 8.51 -14.90 21.18
N SER A 91 9.23 -13.81 21.47
CA SER A 91 9.40 -12.68 20.56
C SER A 91 10.07 -13.11 19.25
N TYR A 92 11.15 -13.88 19.35
CA TYR A 92 11.92 -14.31 18.18
C TYR A 92 11.18 -15.29 17.29
N THR A 93 10.34 -16.14 17.88
CA THR A 93 9.48 -17.06 17.14
C THR A 93 8.56 -16.28 16.18
N TYR A 94 7.93 -15.22 16.64
CA TYR A 94 7.09 -14.40 15.76
C TYR A 94 7.88 -13.66 14.68
N LEU A 95 9.04 -13.11 15.01
CA LEU A 95 9.90 -12.45 14.02
C LEU A 95 10.39 -13.44 12.95
N PHE A 96 10.80 -14.63 13.37
CA PHE A 96 11.22 -15.71 12.47
C PHE A 96 10.06 -16.20 11.59
N LEU A 97 8.91 -16.49 12.18
CA LEU A 97 7.71 -16.91 11.44
C LEU A 97 7.26 -15.85 10.43
N GLY A 98 7.35 -14.57 10.78
CA GLY A 98 7.04 -13.48 9.87
C GLY A 98 7.99 -13.41 8.69
N CYS A 99 9.30 -13.45 8.91
CA CYS A 99 10.30 -13.51 7.84
C CYS A 99 10.11 -14.74 6.96
N PHE A 100 9.89 -15.90 7.56
CA PHE A 100 9.61 -17.15 6.84
C PHE A 100 8.36 -17.02 5.97
N TRP A 101 7.28 -16.41 6.50
CA TRP A 101 6.03 -16.20 5.75
C TRP A 101 6.24 -15.27 4.56
N VAL A 102 6.99 -14.19 4.72
CA VAL A 102 7.37 -13.26 3.63
C VAL A 102 8.12 -14.01 2.53
N ILE A 103 9.16 -14.76 2.88
CA ILE A 103 10.00 -15.50 1.93
C ILE A 103 9.18 -16.59 1.20
N SER A 104 8.35 -17.36 1.94
CA SER A 104 7.52 -18.43 1.39
C SER A 104 6.47 -17.90 0.40
N ASN A 105 6.00 -16.67 0.59
CA ASN A 105 5.00 -16.05 -0.27
C ASN A 105 5.58 -14.96 -1.20
N LYS A 106 6.88 -14.92 -1.43
CA LYS A 106 7.56 -13.90 -2.24
C LYS A 106 6.95 -13.67 -3.63
N LYS A 107 6.33 -14.70 -4.22
CA LYS A 107 5.64 -14.59 -5.53
C LYS A 107 4.35 -13.75 -5.48
N LYS A 108 3.74 -13.59 -4.30
CA LYS A 108 2.52 -12.80 -4.08
C LYS A 108 2.81 -11.37 -3.64
N ILE A 109 4.07 -11.09 -3.31
CA ILE A 109 4.55 -9.81 -2.80
C ILE A 109 5.23 -9.07 -3.96
N LEU A 110 4.95 -7.79 -4.12
CA LEU A 110 5.63 -6.97 -5.13
C LEU A 110 7.14 -6.90 -4.81
N LYS A 111 8.00 -6.93 -5.84
CA LYS A 111 9.47 -6.94 -5.65
C LYS A 111 9.96 -5.81 -4.73
N GLY A 112 9.36 -4.62 -4.81
CA GLY A 112 9.69 -3.48 -3.95
C GLY A 112 9.25 -3.59 -2.48
N GLU A 113 8.30 -4.49 -2.16
CA GLU A 113 7.77 -4.68 -0.79
C GLU A 113 8.58 -5.69 0.03
N LEU A 114 9.29 -6.59 -0.65
CA LEU A 114 10.00 -7.69 -0.01
C LEU A 114 11.05 -7.17 0.98
N LEU A 115 11.88 -6.21 0.54
CA LEU A 115 12.97 -5.68 1.35
C LEU A 115 12.47 -4.97 2.62
N PRO A 116 11.52 -4.02 2.59
CA PRO A 116 10.98 -3.39 3.79
C PRO A 116 10.38 -4.38 4.79
N PHE A 117 9.69 -5.42 4.32
CA PHE A 117 9.13 -6.43 5.22
C PHE A 117 10.19 -7.31 5.86
N LEU A 118 11.23 -7.69 5.14
CA LEU A 118 12.34 -8.45 5.71
C LEU A 118 13.17 -7.62 6.69
N THR A 119 13.43 -6.35 6.39
CA THR A 119 14.19 -5.47 7.29
C THR A 119 13.51 -5.28 8.63
N PHE A 120 12.17 -5.23 8.67
CA PHE A 120 11.43 -5.13 9.93
C PHE A 120 11.62 -6.33 10.85
N GLY A 121 11.75 -7.54 10.32
CA GLY A 121 12.06 -8.72 11.12
C GLY A 121 13.55 -8.84 11.43
N PHE A 122 14.40 -8.56 10.46
CA PHE A 122 15.84 -8.79 10.53
C PHE A 122 16.55 -7.87 11.55
N PHE A 123 16.31 -6.57 11.53
CA PHE A 123 17.01 -5.66 12.43
C PHE A 123 16.69 -5.88 13.91
N PRO A 124 15.44 -6.08 14.36
CA PRO A 124 15.16 -6.44 15.74
C PRO A 124 15.72 -7.82 16.16
N LEU A 125 15.76 -8.79 15.25
CA LEU A 125 16.42 -10.07 15.51
C LEU A 125 17.91 -9.87 15.79
N LEU A 126 18.60 -9.12 14.94
CA LEU A 126 20.04 -8.83 15.09
C LEU A 126 20.30 -7.98 16.35
N GLY A 127 19.56 -6.89 16.53
CA GLY A 127 19.71 -6.01 17.69
C GLY A 127 19.43 -6.72 19.01
N GLY A 128 18.40 -7.55 19.06
CA GLY A 128 18.09 -8.33 20.25
C GLY A 128 19.12 -9.44 20.50
N MET A 129 19.66 -10.10 19.48
CA MET A 129 20.74 -11.07 19.63
C MET A 129 21.97 -10.43 20.25
N ILE A 130 22.39 -9.27 19.76
CA ILE A 130 23.49 -8.50 20.34
C ILE A 130 23.20 -8.13 21.80
N GLN A 131 21.98 -7.69 22.12
CA GLN A 131 21.56 -7.34 23.48
C GLN A 131 21.55 -8.55 24.43
N VAL A 132 21.24 -9.75 23.94
CA VAL A 132 21.30 -10.98 24.75
C VAL A 132 22.74 -11.32 25.08
N LEU A 133 23.68 -11.16 24.11
CA LEU A 133 25.12 -11.45 24.27
C LEU A 133 25.83 -10.37 25.10
N PHE A 134 25.50 -9.11 24.88
CA PHE A 134 26.12 -7.95 25.53
C PHE A 134 25.13 -7.25 26.48
N TYR A 135 25.13 -7.62 27.73
CA TYR A 135 24.16 -7.25 28.76
C TYR A 135 23.90 -5.73 28.93
N LYS A 136 24.86 -4.88 28.62
CA LYS A 136 24.77 -3.41 28.83
C LYS A 136 24.27 -2.63 27.62
N ILE A 137 24.02 -3.28 26.49
CA ILE A 137 23.67 -2.59 25.22
C ILE A 137 22.17 -2.77 24.96
N LEU A 138 21.42 -1.69 24.89
CA LEU A 138 19.99 -1.65 24.61
C LEU A 138 19.76 -1.37 23.11
N LEU A 139 19.81 -2.42 22.26
CA LEU A 139 19.69 -2.27 20.80
C LEU A 139 18.32 -2.67 20.24
N ILE A 140 17.54 -3.48 20.94
CA ILE A 140 16.29 -4.02 20.38
C ILE A 140 15.29 -2.94 20.01
N TRP A 141 15.13 -1.93 20.87
CA TRP A 141 14.18 -0.84 20.63
C TRP A 141 14.65 0.12 19.54
N SER A 142 15.94 0.43 19.51
CA SER A 142 16.54 1.27 18.46
C SER A 142 16.46 0.59 17.10
N SER A 143 16.71 -0.72 17.02
CA SER A 143 16.59 -1.49 15.78
C SER A 143 15.15 -1.65 15.33
N ALA A 144 14.20 -1.83 16.26
CA ALA A 144 12.78 -1.85 15.95
C ALA A 144 12.28 -0.48 15.44
N ALA A 145 12.69 0.63 16.09
CA ALA A 145 12.37 1.98 15.63
C ALA A 145 12.92 2.25 14.23
N PHE A 146 14.16 1.87 13.96
CA PHE A 146 14.77 1.99 12.64
C PHE A 146 14.00 1.21 11.57
N SER A 147 13.59 -0.02 11.89
CA SER A 147 12.77 -0.85 11.01
C SER A 147 11.40 -0.21 10.73
N LEU A 148 10.75 0.38 11.74
CA LEU A 148 9.48 1.10 11.57
C LEU A 148 9.64 2.30 10.64
N VAL A 149 10.74 3.05 10.73
CA VAL A 149 11.02 4.17 9.81
C VAL A 149 11.14 3.68 8.37
N ILE A 150 11.83 2.55 8.13
CA ILE A 150 11.94 1.96 6.78
C ILE A 150 10.56 1.58 6.24
N VAL A 151 9.74 0.89 7.04
CA VAL A 151 8.37 0.51 6.65
C VAL A 151 7.50 1.75 6.42
N TYR A 152 7.61 2.77 7.26
CA TYR A 152 6.89 4.03 7.10
C TYR A 152 7.24 4.74 5.78
N ILE A 153 8.54 4.88 5.47
CA ILE A 153 9.00 5.48 4.20
C ILE A 153 8.47 4.68 3.01
N PHE A 154 8.47 3.35 3.12
CA PHE A 154 7.93 2.47 2.09
C PHE A 154 6.41 2.67 1.91
N LEU A 155 5.64 2.72 2.99
CA LEU A 155 4.20 2.97 2.95
C LEU A 155 3.88 4.37 2.38
N GLN A 156 4.67 5.38 2.74
CA GLN A 156 4.55 6.73 2.16
C GLN A 156 4.78 6.71 0.64
N LYS A 157 5.83 6.06 0.16
CA LYS A 157 6.07 5.88 -1.28
C LYS A 157 4.92 5.17 -1.96
N ARG A 158 4.29 4.20 -1.32
CA ARG A 158 3.14 3.48 -1.88
C ARG A 158 1.87 4.33 -1.94
N MET A 159 1.63 5.19 -0.96
CA MET A 159 0.46 6.10 -0.99
C MET A 159 0.55 7.13 -2.11
N VAL A 160 1.74 7.45 -2.59
CA VAL A 160 1.98 8.33 -3.76
C VAL A 160 1.62 7.62 -5.09
N HIS A 161 1.37 6.30 -5.10
CA HIS A 161 1.02 5.58 -6.34
C HIS A 161 -0.41 5.81 -6.82
N LEU A 162 -1.28 6.37 -5.99
CA LEU A 162 -2.64 6.70 -6.35
C LEU A 162 -2.87 8.20 -6.21
N ASP A 163 -3.54 8.77 -7.21
CA ASP A 163 -4.02 10.14 -7.16
C ASP A 163 -5.06 10.30 -6.04
N TYR A 164 -4.84 11.25 -5.14
CA TYR A 164 -5.66 11.45 -3.94
C TYR A 164 -7.11 11.83 -4.26
N LEU A 165 -7.34 12.52 -5.40
CA LEU A 165 -8.66 12.98 -5.81
C LEU A 165 -9.51 11.84 -6.39
N THR A 166 -8.91 11.04 -7.25
CA THR A 166 -9.63 10.07 -8.11
C THR A 166 -9.40 8.61 -7.74
N GLY A 167 -8.33 8.33 -6.98
CA GLY A 167 -7.85 6.97 -6.73
C GLY A 167 -7.43 6.25 -8.02
N ALA A 168 -7.15 7.00 -9.11
CA ALA A 168 -6.44 6.49 -10.27
C ALA A 168 -4.95 6.34 -9.98
N TRP A 169 -4.21 5.60 -10.78
CA TRP A 169 -2.77 5.57 -10.64
C TRP A 169 -2.17 6.95 -10.97
N THR A 170 -1.05 7.29 -10.32
CA THR A 170 -0.28 8.47 -10.73
C THR A 170 0.53 8.13 -11.99
N ARG A 171 0.92 9.16 -12.74
CA ARG A 171 1.76 9.03 -13.93
C ARG A 171 3.06 8.28 -13.62
N GLU A 172 3.75 8.64 -12.54
CA GLU A 172 5.02 8.03 -12.12
C GLU A 172 4.87 6.55 -11.83
N SER A 173 3.80 6.17 -11.13
CA SER A 173 3.51 4.78 -10.80
C SER A 173 3.24 3.93 -12.03
N PHE A 174 2.52 4.50 -13.00
CA PHE A 174 2.21 3.83 -14.24
C PHE A 174 3.49 3.58 -15.06
N PHE A 175 4.36 4.57 -15.22
CA PHE A 175 5.59 4.40 -15.99
C PHE A 175 6.50 3.32 -15.38
N GLY A 176 6.69 3.32 -14.05
CA GLY A 176 7.46 2.29 -13.37
C GLY A 176 6.90 0.88 -13.55
N TYR A 177 5.58 0.73 -13.46
CA TYR A 177 4.89 -0.55 -13.68
C TYR A 177 4.97 -1.00 -15.14
N PHE A 178 4.75 -0.08 -16.08
CA PHE A 178 4.71 -0.36 -17.50
C PHE A 178 6.07 -0.88 -18.00
N HIS A 179 7.15 -0.19 -17.64
CA HIS A 179 8.51 -0.59 -17.98
C HIS A 179 8.80 -2.03 -17.53
N GLN A 180 8.47 -2.37 -16.29
CA GLN A 180 8.73 -3.68 -15.73
C GLN A 180 7.87 -4.80 -16.33
N ARG A 181 6.62 -4.52 -16.70
CA ARG A 181 5.66 -5.56 -17.11
C ARG A 181 5.57 -5.77 -18.61
N TYR A 182 5.65 -4.71 -19.37
CA TYR A 182 5.35 -4.74 -20.81
C TYR A 182 6.57 -4.53 -21.71
N GLU A 183 7.47 -3.63 -21.37
CA GLU A 183 8.68 -3.41 -22.19
C GLU A 183 9.62 -4.62 -22.14
N GLU A 184 9.84 -5.20 -20.95
CA GLU A 184 10.67 -6.40 -20.82
C GLU A 184 10.08 -7.63 -21.53
N ASN A 185 8.76 -7.74 -21.62
CA ASN A 185 8.06 -8.93 -22.15
C ASN A 185 7.58 -8.76 -23.59
N HIS A 186 7.80 -7.60 -24.21
CA HIS A 186 7.45 -7.32 -25.60
C HIS A 186 5.98 -7.54 -25.99
N VAL A 187 5.07 -7.25 -25.07
CA VAL A 187 3.63 -7.43 -25.25
C VAL A 187 3.04 -6.20 -25.93
N GLU A 188 2.16 -6.42 -26.90
CA GLU A 188 1.32 -5.35 -27.44
C GLU A 188 0.27 -4.92 -26.43
N VAL A 189 0.14 -3.61 -26.19
CA VAL A 189 -0.72 -3.07 -25.13
C VAL A 189 -1.66 -2.00 -25.70
N PRO A 190 -2.96 -2.28 -25.81
CA PRO A 190 -3.94 -1.28 -26.19
C PRO A 190 -4.10 -0.21 -25.10
N MET A 191 -4.06 1.07 -25.50
CA MET A 191 -4.22 2.20 -24.60
C MET A 191 -5.19 3.22 -25.17
N ILE A 192 -5.86 3.93 -24.25
CA ILE A 192 -6.79 5.02 -24.56
C ILE A 192 -6.34 6.24 -23.76
N PHE A 193 -6.07 7.34 -24.45
CA PHE A 193 -5.88 8.65 -23.84
C PHE A 193 -7.22 9.35 -23.76
N VAL A 194 -7.54 9.92 -22.62
CA VAL A 194 -8.88 10.48 -22.30
C VAL A 194 -8.72 11.86 -21.72
N ASP A 195 -9.54 12.79 -22.18
CA ASP A 195 -9.64 14.14 -21.65
C ASP A 195 -11.10 14.43 -21.28
N ILE A 196 -11.34 15.08 -20.15
CA ILE A 196 -12.67 15.50 -19.71
C ILE A 196 -13.04 16.79 -20.41
N ASP A 197 -14.12 16.77 -21.18
CA ASP A 197 -14.55 17.95 -21.95
C ASP A 197 -15.07 19.06 -21.04
N ASN A 198 -14.76 20.29 -21.43
CA ASN A 198 -15.27 21.53 -20.82
C ASN A 198 -15.04 21.67 -19.30
N LEU A 199 -14.03 20.98 -18.73
CA LEU A 199 -13.76 21.07 -17.29
C LEU A 199 -13.44 22.52 -16.86
N LYS A 200 -12.74 23.29 -17.71
CA LYS A 200 -12.47 24.70 -17.45
C LYS A 200 -13.76 25.51 -17.30
N THR A 201 -14.73 25.31 -18.17
CA THR A 201 -16.05 25.99 -18.10
C THR A 201 -16.77 25.62 -16.81
N ILE A 202 -16.72 24.32 -16.41
CA ILE A 202 -17.31 23.86 -15.15
C ILE A 202 -16.64 24.56 -13.95
N ASN A 203 -15.29 24.68 -13.96
CA ASN A 203 -14.58 25.40 -12.92
C ASN A 203 -14.92 26.89 -12.88
N ASP A 204 -14.99 27.54 -14.04
CA ASP A 204 -15.22 28.96 -14.13
C ASP A 204 -16.67 29.36 -13.75
N GLU A 205 -17.66 28.50 -14.06
CA GLU A 205 -19.08 28.75 -13.76
C GLU A 205 -19.52 28.23 -12.37
N PHE A 206 -18.99 27.10 -11.91
CA PHE A 206 -19.46 26.42 -10.69
C PHE A 206 -18.41 26.29 -9.58
N GLY A 207 -17.18 26.76 -9.86
CA GLY A 207 -16.06 26.72 -8.90
C GLY A 207 -15.27 25.41 -8.89
N HIS A 208 -14.05 25.46 -8.37
CA HIS A 208 -13.11 24.33 -8.36
C HIS A 208 -13.62 23.10 -7.58
N ILE A 209 -14.43 23.28 -6.54
CA ILE A 209 -15.02 22.16 -5.79
C ILE A 209 -15.94 21.34 -6.70
N GLU A 210 -16.70 21.99 -7.57
CA GLU A 210 -17.55 21.30 -8.53
C GLU A 210 -16.73 20.66 -9.65
N GLY A 211 -15.64 21.29 -10.10
CA GLY A 211 -14.68 20.68 -11.03
C GLY A 211 -14.04 19.41 -10.47
N ASP A 212 -13.65 19.42 -9.19
CA ASP A 212 -13.14 18.23 -8.50
C ASP A 212 -14.19 17.11 -8.43
N PHE A 213 -15.45 17.47 -8.19
CA PHE A 213 -16.57 16.54 -8.25
C PHE A 213 -16.73 15.96 -9.67
N ALA A 214 -16.66 16.79 -10.70
CA ALA A 214 -16.74 16.39 -12.10
C ALA A 214 -15.63 15.38 -12.45
N ILE A 215 -14.39 15.66 -12.07
CA ILE A 215 -13.25 14.76 -12.25
C ILE A 215 -13.48 13.40 -11.54
N LYS A 216 -13.83 13.42 -10.25
CA LYS A 216 -14.14 12.21 -9.48
C LYS A 216 -15.23 11.37 -10.15
N LYS A 217 -16.28 12.04 -10.61
CA LYS A 217 -17.43 11.39 -11.23
C LYS A 217 -17.07 10.79 -12.58
N ALA A 218 -16.34 11.51 -13.41
CA ALA A 218 -15.86 11.01 -14.70
C ALA A 218 -15.00 9.74 -14.51
N VAL A 219 -14.03 9.78 -13.61
CA VAL A 219 -13.18 8.60 -13.31
C VAL A 219 -14.00 7.44 -12.76
N HIS A 220 -15.00 7.69 -11.91
CA HIS A 220 -15.89 6.64 -11.40
C HIS A 220 -16.70 5.97 -12.52
N ILE A 221 -17.22 6.76 -13.47
CA ILE A 221 -17.96 6.26 -14.64
C ILE A 221 -17.04 5.40 -15.51
N ILE A 222 -15.82 5.88 -15.79
CA ILE A 222 -14.83 5.15 -16.57
C ILE A 222 -14.46 3.84 -15.87
N LYS A 223 -14.10 3.87 -14.56
CA LYS A 223 -13.74 2.67 -13.78
C LYS A 223 -14.83 1.59 -13.82
N ASN A 224 -16.10 1.98 -13.69
CA ASN A 224 -17.21 1.04 -13.74
C ASN A 224 -17.45 0.46 -15.15
N SER A 225 -16.89 1.11 -16.16
CA SER A 225 -16.92 0.65 -17.54
C SER A 225 -15.68 -0.16 -17.94
N LEU A 226 -14.76 -0.42 -17.01
CA LEU A 226 -13.52 -1.17 -17.23
C LEU A 226 -13.53 -2.49 -16.46
N ARG A 227 -12.63 -3.41 -16.82
CA ARG A 227 -12.36 -4.62 -16.06
C ARG A 227 -11.48 -4.30 -14.84
N LYS A 228 -11.46 -5.20 -13.85
CA LYS A 228 -10.57 -5.05 -12.67
C LYS A 228 -9.08 -5.11 -13.00
N THR A 229 -8.74 -5.71 -14.14
CA THR A 229 -7.36 -5.85 -14.64
C THR A 229 -6.91 -4.63 -15.44
N ASP A 230 -7.84 -3.79 -15.93
CA ASP A 230 -7.53 -2.57 -16.65
C ASP A 230 -7.03 -1.50 -15.68
N ILE A 231 -6.04 -0.71 -16.12
CA ILE A 231 -5.43 0.34 -15.30
C ILE A 231 -5.91 1.70 -15.82
N ILE A 232 -6.38 2.55 -14.91
CA ILE A 232 -6.62 3.96 -15.16
C ILE A 232 -5.57 4.80 -14.45
N THR A 233 -4.91 5.68 -15.17
CA THR A 233 -3.82 6.56 -14.70
C THR A 233 -4.22 8.00 -14.91
N ARG A 234 -4.09 8.84 -13.90
CA ARG A 234 -4.21 10.30 -14.05
C ARG A 234 -2.90 10.83 -14.64
N TYR A 235 -2.96 11.29 -15.88
CA TYR A 235 -1.79 11.74 -16.63
C TYR A 235 -1.52 13.23 -16.44
N GLY A 236 -2.60 14.03 -16.35
CA GLY A 236 -2.61 15.46 -16.11
C GLY A 236 -3.79 15.88 -15.23
N GLY A 237 -4.20 17.13 -15.27
CA GLY A 237 -5.31 17.67 -14.49
C GLY A 237 -6.63 16.97 -14.78
N ASP A 238 -7.05 17.00 -16.04
CA ASP A 238 -8.26 16.41 -16.64
C ASP A 238 -7.96 15.27 -17.62
N GLU A 239 -6.70 14.89 -17.76
CA GLU A 239 -6.21 13.89 -18.68
C GLU A 239 -5.95 12.56 -17.99
N PHE A 240 -6.38 11.48 -18.62
CA PHE A 240 -6.23 10.11 -18.13
C PHE A 240 -5.71 9.19 -19.22
N LEU A 241 -4.92 8.20 -18.80
CA LEU A 241 -4.46 7.11 -19.66
C LEU A 241 -5.07 5.80 -19.14
N ILE A 242 -5.78 5.09 -20.02
CA ILE A 242 -6.31 3.77 -19.73
C ILE A 242 -5.45 2.74 -20.44
N THR A 243 -4.98 1.75 -19.70
CA THR A 243 -4.23 0.60 -20.23
C THR A 243 -5.11 -0.62 -20.10
N LEU A 244 -5.37 -1.29 -21.23
CA LEU A 244 -6.29 -2.41 -21.30
C LEU A 244 -5.54 -3.75 -21.26
N ASP A 245 -6.03 -4.66 -20.42
CA ASP A 245 -5.55 -6.05 -20.34
C ASP A 245 -6.37 -6.93 -21.30
N ILE A 246 -6.20 -6.67 -22.62
CA ILE A 246 -6.90 -7.39 -23.69
C ILE A 246 -5.92 -7.78 -24.81
N GLU A 247 -6.14 -8.96 -25.37
CA GLU A 247 -5.30 -9.47 -26.48
C GLU A 247 -5.68 -8.93 -27.87
N LYS A 248 -6.89 -8.35 -28.02
CA LYS A 248 -7.42 -7.94 -29.33
C LYS A 248 -7.77 -6.45 -29.37
N ALA A 249 -7.13 -5.71 -30.23
CA ALA A 249 -7.40 -4.30 -30.48
C ALA A 249 -8.88 -4.00 -30.87
N LYS A 250 -9.59 -4.95 -31.48
CA LYS A 250 -11.02 -4.83 -31.85
C LYS A 250 -11.97 -4.62 -30.66
N ASP A 251 -11.54 -4.96 -29.46
CA ASP A 251 -12.37 -4.75 -28.26
C ASP A 251 -12.31 -3.31 -27.73
N VAL A 252 -11.38 -2.48 -28.22
CA VAL A 252 -11.24 -1.08 -27.78
C VAL A 252 -12.48 -0.27 -28.12
N GLU A 253 -13.00 -0.36 -29.36
CA GLU A 253 -14.19 0.37 -29.80
C GLU A 253 -15.42 0.06 -28.93
N ARG A 254 -15.63 -1.21 -28.57
CA ARG A 254 -16.70 -1.61 -27.65
C ARG A 254 -16.55 -1.00 -26.26
N ILE A 255 -15.32 -0.85 -25.80
CA ILE A 255 -15.03 -0.20 -24.50
C ILE A 255 -15.35 1.29 -24.58
N LEU A 256 -14.95 1.98 -25.66
CA LEU A 256 -15.25 3.39 -25.90
C LEU A 256 -16.78 3.62 -25.95
N GLU A 257 -17.52 2.81 -26.71
CA GLU A 257 -18.99 2.88 -26.76
C GLU A 257 -19.62 2.68 -25.36
N ARG A 258 -19.11 1.70 -24.58
CA ARG A 258 -19.62 1.43 -23.24
C ARG A 258 -19.39 2.61 -22.30
N ILE A 259 -18.21 3.24 -22.38
CA ILE A 259 -17.89 4.44 -21.61
C ILE A 259 -18.86 5.58 -22.01
N ASN A 260 -19.01 5.87 -23.31
CA ASN A 260 -19.90 6.92 -23.78
C ASN A 260 -21.36 6.71 -23.32
N ARG A 261 -21.91 5.51 -23.48
CA ARG A 261 -23.24 5.16 -22.97
C ARG A 261 -23.38 5.36 -21.45
N SER A 262 -22.31 5.15 -20.71
CA SER A 262 -22.30 5.35 -19.26
C SER A 262 -22.35 6.83 -18.89
N PHE A 263 -21.69 7.70 -19.67
CA PHE A 263 -21.78 9.16 -19.53
C PHE A 263 -23.18 9.66 -19.91
N GLU A 264 -23.74 9.22 -21.05
CA GLU A 264 -25.09 9.56 -21.48
C GLU A 264 -26.14 9.18 -20.43
N LYS A 265 -26.00 7.94 -19.89
CA LYS A 265 -26.87 7.50 -18.80
C LYS A 265 -26.74 8.38 -17.56
N TYR A 266 -25.51 8.75 -17.18
CA TYR A 266 -25.30 9.64 -16.05
C TYR A 266 -25.95 10.99 -16.28
N ASN A 267 -25.71 11.65 -17.44
CA ASN A 267 -26.26 12.96 -17.76
C ASN A 267 -27.79 12.96 -17.76
N ARG A 268 -28.42 11.91 -18.27
CA ARG A 268 -29.91 11.76 -18.29
C ARG A 268 -30.54 11.77 -16.89
N TYR A 269 -29.84 11.23 -15.89
CA TYR A 269 -30.35 11.14 -14.52
C TYR A 269 -29.69 12.11 -13.54
N SER A 270 -28.76 12.93 -14.03
CA SER A 270 -28.06 13.91 -13.22
C SER A 270 -28.88 15.19 -13.08
N ASN A 271 -28.92 15.75 -11.87
CA ASN A 271 -29.52 17.07 -11.61
C ASN A 271 -28.50 18.21 -11.78
N LYS A 272 -27.36 17.94 -12.40
CA LYS A 272 -26.33 18.98 -12.62
C LYS A 272 -26.72 19.89 -13.79
N LYS A 273 -26.31 21.13 -13.72
CA LYS A 273 -26.55 22.15 -14.76
C LYS A 273 -25.58 22.02 -15.95
N TYR A 274 -24.71 21.04 -15.95
CA TYR A 274 -23.74 20.75 -17.00
C TYR A 274 -23.75 19.26 -17.32
N GLU A 275 -23.35 18.92 -18.52
CA GLU A 275 -23.15 17.54 -18.95
C GLU A 275 -21.67 17.16 -18.84
N LEU A 276 -21.42 15.94 -18.34
CA LEU A 276 -20.11 15.34 -18.37
C LEU A 276 -19.92 14.58 -19.67
N SER A 277 -18.85 14.86 -20.38
CA SER A 277 -18.42 14.08 -21.53
C SER A 277 -16.89 13.98 -21.56
N VAL A 278 -16.40 13.06 -22.36
CA VAL A 278 -14.98 12.81 -22.54
C VAL A 278 -14.65 12.68 -24.01
N THR A 279 -13.41 12.99 -24.37
CA THR A 279 -12.88 12.77 -25.70
C THR A 279 -11.71 11.78 -25.62
N PHE A 280 -11.59 10.91 -26.63
CA PHE A 280 -10.63 9.81 -26.66
C PHE A 280 -9.67 9.91 -27.83
N GLY A 281 -8.43 9.47 -27.59
CA GLY A 281 -7.50 9.02 -28.60
C GLY A 281 -6.98 7.63 -28.22
N HIS A 282 -6.86 6.70 -29.14
CA HIS A 282 -6.45 5.34 -28.80
C HIS A 282 -5.50 4.73 -29.84
N GLY A 283 -4.79 3.70 -29.40
CA GLY A 283 -3.87 2.91 -30.22
C GLY A 283 -3.33 1.72 -29.46
N THR A 284 -2.49 0.95 -30.11
CA THR A 284 -1.81 -0.20 -29.49
C THR A 284 -0.31 0.08 -29.46
N TYR A 285 0.24 0.11 -28.25
CA TYR A 285 1.69 0.20 -28.06
C TYR A 285 2.33 -1.09 -28.55
N SER A 286 3.42 -0.96 -29.31
CA SER A 286 4.21 -2.09 -29.81
C SER A 286 5.67 -1.67 -29.91
N LYS A 287 6.56 -2.62 -30.19
CA LYS A 287 7.99 -2.38 -30.41
C LYS A 287 8.34 -1.38 -31.53
N ASN A 288 7.39 -1.06 -32.40
CA ASN A 288 7.60 -0.10 -33.48
C ASN A 288 7.73 1.33 -32.96
N TYR A 289 7.35 1.59 -31.72
CA TYR A 289 7.54 2.86 -31.07
C TYR A 289 8.84 2.85 -30.30
N GLU A 290 9.67 3.88 -30.48
CA GLU A 290 10.98 4.01 -29.84
C GLU A 290 10.86 4.09 -28.31
N THR A 291 9.85 4.81 -27.81
CA THR A 291 9.55 4.91 -26.37
C THR A 291 8.04 4.95 -26.14
N LEU A 292 7.63 4.64 -24.90
CA LEU A 292 6.23 4.75 -24.47
C LEU A 292 5.72 6.19 -24.58
N GLU A 293 6.55 7.20 -24.26
CA GLU A 293 6.20 8.60 -24.35
C GLU A 293 5.90 9.02 -25.79
N LYS A 294 6.68 8.54 -26.77
CA LYS A 294 6.39 8.81 -28.20
C LYS A 294 5.05 8.21 -28.60
N PHE A 295 4.74 7.01 -28.16
CA PHE A 295 3.44 6.41 -28.42
C PHE A 295 2.29 7.20 -27.76
N ILE A 296 2.44 7.57 -26.49
CA ILE A 296 1.42 8.37 -25.78
C ILE A 296 1.18 9.69 -26.51
N SER A 297 2.23 10.34 -27.00
CA SER A 297 2.08 11.57 -27.80
C SER A 297 1.28 11.35 -29.08
N VAL A 298 1.38 10.19 -29.72
CA VAL A 298 0.58 9.86 -30.92
C VAL A 298 -0.90 9.73 -30.58
N ILE A 299 -1.25 9.04 -29.51
CA ILE A 299 -2.66 8.86 -29.09
C ILE A 299 -3.24 10.14 -28.50
N ASP A 300 -2.44 10.97 -27.87
CA ASP A 300 -2.80 12.31 -27.40
C ASP A 300 -3.16 13.23 -28.58
N ASN A 301 -2.32 13.28 -29.63
CA ASN A 301 -2.62 14.03 -30.84
C ASN A 301 -3.95 13.58 -31.50
N LYS A 302 -4.22 12.28 -31.56
CA LYS A 302 -5.53 11.75 -32.03
C LYS A 302 -6.68 12.24 -31.15
N MET A 303 -6.53 12.23 -29.83
CA MET A 303 -7.53 12.76 -28.91
C MET A 303 -7.79 14.24 -29.16
N TYR A 304 -6.74 15.04 -29.33
CA TYR A 304 -6.84 16.46 -29.62
C TYR A 304 -7.55 16.73 -30.96
N GLU A 305 -7.25 15.97 -32.03
CA GLU A 305 -7.98 16.05 -33.30
C GLU A 305 -9.47 15.75 -33.11
N ASN A 306 -9.81 14.68 -32.41
CA ASN A 306 -11.20 14.32 -32.10
C ASN A 306 -11.90 15.41 -31.28
N LYS A 307 -11.19 16.06 -30.33
CA LYS A 307 -11.71 17.19 -29.56
C LYS A 307 -12.03 18.41 -30.43
N ARG A 308 -11.18 18.68 -31.44
CA ARG A 308 -11.43 19.76 -32.41
C ARG A 308 -12.67 19.48 -33.27
N ILE A 309 -12.78 18.27 -33.80
CA ILE A 309 -13.94 17.84 -34.61
C ILE A 309 -15.23 17.98 -33.80
N LYS A 310 -15.21 17.49 -32.54
CA LYS A 310 -16.36 17.58 -31.65
C LYS A 310 -16.80 19.01 -31.38
N LYS A 311 -15.88 19.96 -31.22
CA LYS A 311 -16.21 21.38 -31.05
C LYS A 311 -16.89 21.99 -32.26
N VAL A 312 -16.39 21.71 -33.48
CA VAL A 312 -16.97 22.24 -34.74
C VAL A 312 -18.38 21.70 -35.02
N VAL A 313 -18.73 20.50 -34.52
CA VAL A 313 -20.07 19.92 -34.72
C VAL A 313 -21.10 20.49 -33.73
N PHE A 314 -20.67 21.03 -32.61
CA PHE A 314 -21.56 21.61 -31.58
C PHE A 314 -21.62 23.12 -31.54
N GLU A 315 -20.82 23.84 -32.34
CA GLU A 315 -20.97 25.28 -32.70
C GLU A 315 -21.85 25.42 -33.97
#